data_355cb52604c6f1a19ec53dffb56d97eb
#
_entry.id   355cb52604c6f1a19ec53dffb56d97eb
#
_cell.length_a   1.000
_cell.length_b   1.000
_cell.length_c   1.000
_cell.angle_alpha   90.00
_cell.angle_beta   90.00
_cell.angle_gamma   90.00
#
_symmetry.space_group_name_H-M   'P 1'
#
loop_
_entity.id
_entity.type
_entity.pdbx_description
1 polymer ?
#
loop_
_entity_poly.entity_id
_entity_poly.type
_entity_poly.pdbx_seq_one_letter_code
_entity_poly.pdbx_strand_id
1 'polypeptide(L)'
;YIGIGKLEPAKVEKMIEGIIIACQQNSCALIGGEMAEMPDLYEEEEFDLVGTIIGIVEQEQILPRPKIKPGDQLISLPSSGLHTNGYSLVRKIVFEQLKLSLDSYIPECQTTLGELLLSVHRSYLPLLKDYLTDPNLKGLAHITGGGIIGNLKRILPTGISAQIKIKNTEIPPFFHWLQEAGKLSEETMRETFNLGTGMICIINNESLDEYLSIPEARYLGELVKQDRIKKKVEFIQEG
;
A
#
# COMPACT_ATOMS: atom_id res chain seq x y z
N TYR A 1 5.59 0.65 -21.12
CA TYR A 1 6.69 -0.03 -21.81
C TYR A 1 6.81 -1.48 -21.32
N ILE A 2 7.01 -2.39 -22.25
CA ILE A 2 7.24 -3.81 -21.97
C ILE A 2 8.63 -4.18 -22.51
N GLY A 3 9.59 -4.47 -21.62
CA GLY A 3 10.87 -5.11 -21.96
C GLY A 3 10.75 -6.62 -21.77
N ILE A 4 11.16 -7.43 -22.75
CA ILE A 4 10.96 -8.88 -22.70
C ILE A 4 12.12 -9.62 -23.35
N GLY A 5 12.51 -10.77 -22.81
CA GLY A 5 13.57 -11.60 -23.40
C GLY A 5 13.15 -12.25 -24.68
N LYS A 6 11.93 -12.83 -24.73
CA LYS A 6 11.35 -13.42 -25.93
C LYS A 6 9.89 -13.03 -26.07
N LEU A 7 9.53 -12.58 -27.26
CA LEU A 7 8.18 -12.16 -27.56
C LEU A 7 7.25 -13.35 -27.74
N GLU A 8 6.35 -13.52 -26.80
CA GLU A 8 5.24 -14.46 -26.85
C GLU A 8 3.91 -13.71 -26.88
N PRO A 9 3.22 -13.66 -28.04
CA PRO A 9 2.00 -12.86 -28.18
C PRO A 9 0.93 -13.13 -27.12
N ALA A 10 0.73 -14.39 -26.74
CA ALA A 10 -0.26 -14.77 -25.74
C ALA A 10 0.09 -14.26 -24.30
N LYS A 11 1.37 -14.14 -23.97
CA LYS A 11 1.80 -13.56 -22.69
C LYS A 11 1.58 -12.06 -22.69
N VAL A 12 1.96 -11.38 -23.77
CA VAL A 12 1.79 -9.93 -23.92
C VAL A 12 0.32 -9.55 -23.91
N GLU A 13 -0.54 -10.31 -24.57
CA GLU A 13 -1.99 -10.11 -24.54
C GLU A 13 -2.53 -10.12 -23.09
N LYS A 14 -2.17 -11.11 -22.28
CA LYS A 14 -2.56 -11.18 -20.87
C LYS A 14 -2.03 -9.99 -20.02
N MET A 15 -0.80 -9.54 -20.30
CA MET A 15 -0.26 -8.35 -19.62
C MET A 15 -1.09 -7.11 -19.95
N ILE A 16 -1.42 -6.92 -21.23
CA ILE A 16 -2.23 -5.79 -21.70
C ILE A 16 -3.66 -5.88 -21.16
N GLU A 17 -4.28 -7.06 -21.12
CA GLU A 17 -5.58 -7.28 -20.49
C GLU A 17 -5.59 -6.81 -19.03
N GLY A 18 -4.57 -7.18 -18.25
CA GLY A 18 -4.42 -6.71 -16.85
C GLY A 18 -4.31 -5.19 -16.76
N ILE A 19 -3.56 -4.56 -17.65
CA ILE A 19 -3.42 -3.10 -17.71
C ILE A 19 -4.78 -2.44 -18.08
N ILE A 20 -5.50 -3.00 -19.05
CA ILE A 20 -6.83 -2.51 -19.46
C ILE A 20 -7.81 -2.56 -18.28
N ILE A 21 -7.88 -3.69 -17.57
CA ILE A 21 -8.74 -3.83 -16.39
C ILE A 21 -8.41 -2.76 -15.34
N ALA A 22 -7.13 -2.56 -15.03
CA ALA A 22 -6.69 -1.53 -14.09
C ALA A 22 -7.04 -0.10 -14.56
N CYS A 23 -6.87 0.19 -15.85
CA CYS A 23 -7.25 1.47 -16.43
C CYS A 23 -8.76 1.71 -16.35
N GLN A 24 -9.58 0.70 -16.65
CA GLN A 24 -11.04 0.78 -16.55
C GLN A 24 -11.50 1.04 -15.11
N GLN A 25 -10.93 0.32 -14.14
CA GLN A 25 -11.24 0.51 -12.71
C GLN A 25 -10.94 1.93 -12.22
N ASN A 26 -9.95 2.59 -12.83
CA ASN A 26 -9.52 3.93 -12.45
C ASN A 26 -10.04 5.02 -13.39
N SER A 27 -10.95 4.70 -14.32
CA SER A 27 -11.45 5.66 -15.32
C SER A 27 -10.33 6.38 -16.07
N CYS A 28 -9.27 5.66 -16.38
CA CYS A 28 -8.06 6.15 -17.03
C CYS A 28 -7.96 5.54 -18.43
N ALA A 29 -7.59 6.32 -19.43
CA ALA A 29 -7.38 5.83 -20.78
C ALA A 29 -5.98 5.22 -20.93
N LEU A 30 -5.90 4.03 -21.53
CA LEU A 30 -4.62 3.51 -22.02
C LEU A 30 -4.31 4.16 -23.38
N ILE A 31 -3.44 5.16 -23.36
CA ILE A 31 -3.19 6.00 -24.54
C ILE A 31 -2.08 5.49 -25.47
N GLY A 32 -1.32 4.48 -25.06
CA GLY A 32 -0.27 3.89 -25.87
C GLY A 32 0.81 3.25 -25.02
N GLY A 33 1.85 2.81 -25.69
CA GLY A 33 3.01 2.18 -25.11
C GLY A 33 4.03 1.78 -26.15
N GLU A 34 5.09 1.16 -25.71
CA GLU A 34 6.17 0.63 -26.55
C GLU A 34 6.62 -0.73 -25.99
N MET A 35 7.22 -1.54 -26.83
CA MET A 35 7.69 -2.87 -26.49
C MET A 35 9.02 -3.16 -27.17
N ALA A 36 9.94 -3.80 -26.46
CA ALA A 36 11.20 -4.26 -27.02
C ALA A 36 11.53 -5.68 -26.60
N GLU A 37 11.91 -6.50 -27.56
CA GLU A 37 12.53 -7.80 -27.34
C GLU A 37 14.05 -7.60 -27.22
N MET A 38 14.60 -7.98 -26.05
CA MET A 38 16.01 -7.75 -25.69
C MET A 38 16.63 -9.03 -25.10
N PRO A 39 16.94 -10.04 -25.94
CA PRO A 39 17.44 -11.33 -25.46
C PRO A 39 18.83 -11.26 -24.81
N ASP A 40 19.61 -10.19 -25.06
CA ASP A 40 20.91 -10.00 -24.43
C ASP A 40 20.80 -9.35 -23.03
N LEU A 41 19.61 -8.87 -22.64
CA LEU A 41 19.37 -8.20 -21.34
C LEU A 41 18.47 -9.04 -20.42
N TYR A 42 17.47 -9.70 -20.98
CA TYR A 42 16.51 -10.54 -20.24
C TYR A 42 16.68 -12.00 -20.67
N GLU A 43 16.52 -12.92 -19.73
CA GLU A 43 16.34 -14.32 -20.06
C GLU A 43 15.00 -14.56 -20.79
N GLU A 44 14.83 -15.71 -21.44
CA GLU A 44 13.69 -15.99 -22.31
C GLU A 44 12.32 -15.78 -21.63
N GLU A 45 12.21 -16.09 -20.32
CA GLU A 45 11.00 -15.98 -19.54
C GLU A 45 10.88 -14.66 -18.76
N GLU A 46 11.91 -13.81 -18.79
CA GLU A 46 11.94 -12.58 -18.04
C GLU A 46 11.30 -11.42 -18.78
N PHE A 47 10.69 -10.52 -18.03
CA PHE A 47 10.13 -9.28 -18.54
C PHE A 47 10.08 -8.20 -17.47
N ASP A 48 10.05 -6.95 -17.92
CA ASP A 48 9.78 -5.77 -17.11
C ASP A 48 8.57 -4.99 -17.65
N LEU A 49 7.73 -4.50 -16.73
CA LEU A 49 6.63 -3.59 -17.04
C LEU A 49 6.90 -2.23 -16.42
N VAL A 50 6.93 -1.19 -17.26
CA VAL A 50 7.08 0.19 -16.80
C VAL A 50 5.85 1.00 -17.18
N GLY A 51 5.06 1.39 -16.16
CA GLY A 51 3.89 2.23 -16.35
C GLY A 51 4.20 3.70 -16.11
N THR A 52 3.68 4.57 -16.98
CA THR A 52 3.68 6.02 -16.77
C THR A 52 2.23 6.49 -16.75
N ILE A 53 1.82 7.12 -15.66
CA ILE A 53 0.49 7.72 -15.54
C ILE A 53 0.60 9.25 -15.53
N ILE A 54 -0.31 9.91 -16.25
CA ILE A 54 -0.41 11.37 -16.30
C ILE A 54 -1.78 11.75 -15.78
N GLY A 55 -1.82 12.69 -14.85
CA GLY A 55 -3.04 13.25 -14.30
C GLY A 55 -2.95 14.76 -14.17
N ILE A 56 -4.11 15.40 -13.98
CA ILE A 56 -4.24 16.83 -13.76
C ILE A 56 -4.97 17.06 -12.45
N VAL A 57 -4.50 18.03 -11.68
CA VAL A 57 -5.14 18.48 -10.44
C VAL A 57 -5.06 19.99 -10.35
N GLU A 58 -6.10 20.65 -9.86
CA GLU A 58 -6.07 22.09 -9.58
C GLU A 58 -5.11 22.37 -8.41
N GLN A 59 -4.40 23.48 -8.49
CA GLN A 59 -3.34 23.82 -7.52
C GLN A 59 -3.87 23.85 -6.07
N GLU A 60 -5.09 24.32 -5.86
CA GLU A 60 -5.73 24.42 -4.56
C GLU A 60 -6.17 23.07 -3.99
N GLN A 61 -6.22 22.05 -4.83
CA GLN A 61 -6.61 20.67 -4.48
C GLN A 61 -5.42 19.74 -4.21
N ILE A 62 -4.19 20.22 -4.41
CA ILE A 62 -3.01 19.42 -4.14
C ILE A 62 -2.95 19.02 -2.65
N LEU A 63 -2.68 17.74 -2.40
CA LEU A 63 -2.48 17.19 -1.06
C LEU A 63 -0.98 16.95 -0.76
N PRO A 64 -0.53 17.08 0.49
CA PRO A 64 -1.30 17.44 1.68
C PRO A 64 -1.65 18.93 1.73
N ARG A 65 -2.83 19.24 2.30
CA ARG A 65 -3.24 20.63 2.51
C ARG A 65 -2.51 21.27 3.69
N PRO A 66 -2.25 22.59 3.66
CA PRO A 66 -1.49 23.29 4.70
C PRO A 66 -2.13 23.30 6.10
N LYS A 67 -3.35 22.79 6.23
CA LYS A 67 -4.17 22.86 7.47
C LYS A 67 -4.13 21.61 8.35
N ILE A 68 -3.16 20.71 8.15
CA ILE A 68 -2.97 19.56 9.06
C ILE A 68 -2.59 20.08 10.44
N LYS A 69 -3.34 19.67 11.49
CA LYS A 69 -3.19 20.16 12.86
C LYS A 69 -3.42 19.05 13.90
N PRO A 70 -3.00 19.21 15.15
CA PRO A 70 -3.38 18.31 16.23
C PRO A 70 -4.91 18.22 16.36
N GLY A 71 -5.43 17.03 16.65
CA GLY A 71 -6.84 16.70 16.69
C GLY A 71 -7.40 16.19 15.36
N ASP A 72 -6.64 16.26 14.25
CA ASP A 72 -7.04 15.61 13.00
C ASP A 72 -6.97 14.09 13.17
N GLN A 73 -7.90 13.39 12.52
CA GLN A 73 -8.07 11.96 12.64
C GLN A 73 -7.40 11.21 11.50
N LEU A 74 -7.00 9.98 11.76
CA LEU A 74 -6.39 9.08 10.81
C LEU A 74 -7.34 7.93 10.53
N ILE A 75 -7.71 7.78 9.26
CA ILE A 75 -8.55 6.68 8.77
C ILE A 75 -7.70 5.81 7.86
N SER A 76 -7.68 4.50 8.11
CA SER A 76 -7.01 3.53 7.26
C SER A 76 -7.99 2.86 6.30
N LEU A 77 -7.54 2.65 5.06
CA LEU A 77 -8.16 1.75 4.10
C LEU A 77 -7.26 0.51 3.97
N PRO A 78 -7.85 -0.69 3.98
CA PRO A 78 -7.07 -1.92 4.03
C PRO A 78 -6.27 -2.15 2.74
N SER A 79 -5.13 -2.82 2.90
CA SER A 79 -4.38 -3.39 1.79
C SER A 79 -4.96 -4.73 1.37
N SER A 80 -4.69 -5.14 0.14
CA SER A 80 -5.02 -6.48 -0.40
C SER A 80 -3.92 -7.53 -0.14
N GLY A 81 -2.88 -7.17 0.60
CA GLY A 81 -1.72 -8.00 0.85
C GLY A 81 -0.45 -7.16 1.02
N LEU A 82 0.68 -7.69 0.58
CA LEU A 82 1.98 -6.98 0.65
C LEU A 82 2.00 -5.68 -0.15
N HIS A 83 1.10 -5.57 -1.11
CA HIS A 83 1.18 -4.57 -2.17
C HIS A 83 2.52 -4.70 -2.89
N THR A 84 3.28 -3.89 -3.28
CA THR A 84 4.53 -4.05 -4.02
C THR A 84 5.79 -3.90 -3.15
N ASN A 85 5.69 -4.16 -1.83
CA ASN A 85 6.77 -3.88 -0.89
C ASN A 85 7.12 -5.07 -0.01
N GLY A 86 8.39 -5.15 0.38
CA GLY A 86 8.89 -6.19 1.28
C GLY A 86 9.17 -7.54 0.60
N TYR A 87 9.01 -7.67 -0.71
CA TYR A 87 9.18 -8.94 -1.44
C TYR A 87 10.58 -9.54 -1.32
N SER A 88 11.63 -8.74 -1.27
CA SER A 88 13.00 -9.27 -1.08
C SER A 88 13.12 -10.03 0.23
N LEU A 89 12.58 -9.48 1.32
CA LEU A 89 12.57 -10.14 2.63
C LEU A 89 11.66 -11.37 2.63
N VAL A 90 10.45 -11.25 2.06
CA VAL A 90 9.50 -12.36 1.96
C VAL A 90 10.10 -13.51 1.16
N ARG A 91 10.67 -13.27 -0.02
CA ARG A 91 11.30 -14.29 -0.85
C ARG A 91 12.43 -15.02 -0.12
N LYS A 92 13.26 -14.27 0.60
CA LYS A 92 14.32 -14.85 1.43
C LYS A 92 13.75 -15.80 2.50
N ILE A 93 12.67 -15.41 3.17
CA ILE A 93 12.02 -16.23 4.19
C ILE A 93 11.40 -17.47 3.55
N VAL A 94 10.52 -17.28 2.58
CA VAL A 94 9.69 -18.39 2.06
C VAL A 94 10.46 -19.36 1.18
N PHE A 95 11.32 -18.86 0.27
CA PHE A 95 12.03 -19.72 -0.68
C PHE A 95 13.39 -20.19 -0.17
N GLU A 96 14.16 -19.31 0.51
CA GLU A 96 15.53 -19.67 0.92
C GLU A 96 15.58 -20.33 2.30
N GLN A 97 14.81 -19.83 3.29
CA GLN A 97 14.83 -20.36 4.65
C GLN A 97 13.86 -21.52 4.83
N LEU A 98 12.58 -21.33 4.44
CA LEU A 98 11.53 -22.34 4.63
C LEU A 98 11.44 -23.36 3.49
N LYS A 99 12.09 -23.10 2.33
CA LYS A 99 12.07 -23.95 1.13
C LYS A 99 10.66 -24.25 0.62
N LEU A 100 9.72 -23.30 0.76
CA LEU A 100 8.35 -23.42 0.27
C LEU A 100 8.31 -23.20 -1.25
N SER A 101 7.30 -23.78 -1.90
CA SER A 101 6.91 -23.48 -3.28
C SER A 101 5.71 -22.55 -3.34
N LEU A 102 5.39 -22.01 -4.51
CA LEU A 102 4.19 -21.19 -4.70
C LEU A 102 2.89 -21.97 -4.42
N ASP A 103 2.89 -23.29 -4.63
CA ASP A 103 1.75 -24.17 -4.36
C ASP A 103 1.62 -24.58 -2.88
N SER A 104 2.56 -24.16 -2.02
CA SER A 104 2.50 -24.45 -0.59
C SER A 104 1.28 -23.80 0.04
N TYR A 105 0.42 -24.61 0.65
CA TYR A 105 -0.77 -24.13 1.35
C TYR A 105 -0.41 -23.53 2.70
N ILE A 106 -0.92 -22.34 3.00
CA ILE A 106 -0.71 -21.63 4.26
C ILE A 106 -2.00 -21.71 5.09
N PRO A 107 -2.07 -22.60 6.08
CA PRO A 107 -3.32 -22.86 6.82
C PRO A 107 -3.92 -21.63 7.48
N GLU A 108 -3.09 -20.76 8.04
CA GLU A 108 -3.50 -19.53 8.72
C GLU A 108 -4.20 -18.55 7.77
N CYS A 109 -3.87 -18.62 6.48
CA CYS A 109 -4.43 -17.77 5.43
C CYS A 109 -5.49 -18.49 4.58
N GLN A 110 -5.66 -19.82 4.75
CA GLN A 110 -6.58 -20.67 3.99
C GLN A 110 -6.40 -20.60 2.46
N THR A 111 -5.18 -20.39 2.00
CA THR A 111 -4.86 -20.27 0.57
C THR A 111 -3.41 -20.64 0.31
N THR A 112 -2.98 -20.65 -0.97
CA THR A 112 -1.61 -20.94 -1.36
C THR A 112 -0.69 -19.71 -1.21
N LEU A 113 0.60 -19.97 -1.06
CA LEU A 113 1.62 -18.91 -1.02
C LEU A 113 1.60 -18.07 -2.30
N GLY A 114 1.40 -18.71 -3.46
CA GLY A 114 1.31 -18.03 -4.75
C GLY A 114 0.17 -17.02 -4.81
N GLU A 115 -1.03 -17.39 -4.35
CA GLU A 115 -2.18 -16.49 -4.30
C GLU A 115 -1.95 -15.31 -3.35
N LEU A 116 -1.31 -15.54 -2.20
CA LEU A 116 -0.94 -14.46 -1.27
C LEU A 116 0.07 -13.48 -1.89
N LEU A 117 1.09 -13.99 -2.56
CA LEU A 117 2.15 -13.17 -3.15
C LEU A 117 1.73 -12.46 -4.44
N LEU A 118 0.74 -13.00 -5.16
CA LEU A 118 0.22 -12.44 -6.41
C LEU A 118 -1.06 -11.62 -6.21
N SER A 119 -1.46 -11.37 -4.96
CA SER A 119 -2.63 -10.52 -4.66
C SER A 119 -2.50 -9.16 -5.36
N VAL A 120 -3.52 -8.83 -6.16
CA VAL A 120 -3.53 -7.59 -6.94
C VAL A 120 -3.51 -6.38 -6.01
N HIS A 121 -2.61 -5.43 -6.26
CA HIS A 121 -2.51 -4.19 -5.52
C HIS A 121 -3.83 -3.40 -5.61
N ARG A 122 -4.44 -3.11 -4.48
CA ARG A 122 -5.73 -2.41 -4.41
C ARG A 122 -5.63 -0.99 -4.93
N SER A 123 -6.52 -0.63 -5.86
CA SER A 123 -6.69 0.76 -6.22
C SER A 123 -7.61 1.49 -5.23
N TYR A 124 -7.18 2.65 -4.77
CA TYR A 124 -7.94 3.48 -3.81
C TYR A 124 -8.74 4.59 -4.50
N LEU A 125 -8.47 4.87 -5.78
CA LEU A 125 -9.19 5.92 -6.49
C LEU A 125 -10.70 5.69 -6.54
N PRO A 126 -11.23 4.48 -6.81
CA PRO A 126 -12.67 4.23 -6.79
C PRO A 126 -13.35 4.53 -5.46
N LEU A 127 -12.62 4.38 -4.34
CA LEU A 127 -13.13 4.63 -2.99
C LEU A 127 -13.03 6.11 -2.59
N LEU A 128 -12.03 6.81 -3.12
CA LEU A 128 -11.65 8.15 -2.64
C LEU A 128 -11.99 9.27 -3.62
N LYS A 129 -12.36 8.97 -4.88
CA LYS A 129 -12.57 9.98 -5.93
C LYS A 129 -13.54 11.10 -5.50
N ASP A 130 -14.63 10.76 -4.82
CA ASP A 130 -15.65 11.72 -4.39
C ASP A 130 -15.19 12.55 -3.18
N TYR A 131 -14.18 12.09 -2.47
CA TYR A 131 -13.57 12.78 -1.32
C TYR A 131 -12.36 13.65 -1.69
N LEU A 132 -11.79 13.50 -2.89
CA LEU A 132 -10.58 14.25 -3.27
C LEU A 132 -10.77 15.76 -3.27
N THR A 133 -12.01 16.22 -3.53
CA THR A 133 -12.38 17.65 -3.49
C THR A 133 -12.89 18.10 -2.12
N ASP A 134 -13.14 17.18 -1.17
CA ASP A 134 -13.61 17.51 0.16
C ASP A 134 -12.57 18.36 0.91
N PRO A 135 -12.93 19.56 1.41
CA PRO A 135 -12.02 20.40 2.19
C PRO A 135 -11.58 19.78 3.51
N ASN A 136 -12.29 18.76 4.01
CA ASN A 136 -11.97 18.04 5.23
C ASN A 136 -10.91 16.97 5.03
N LEU A 137 -10.70 16.49 3.81
CA LEU A 137 -9.56 15.65 3.46
C LEU A 137 -8.30 16.52 3.41
N LYS A 138 -7.39 16.33 4.35
CA LYS A 138 -6.18 17.15 4.49
C LYS A 138 -4.94 16.49 3.92
N GLY A 139 -4.90 15.18 3.85
CA GLY A 139 -3.76 14.45 3.32
C GLY A 139 -4.07 12.98 3.05
N LEU A 140 -3.30 12.40 2.14
CA LEU A 140 -3.30 10.97 1.82
C LEU A 140 -1.89 10.43 1.93
N ALA A 141 -1.71 9.32 2.65
CA ALA A 141 -0.46 8.58 2.70
C ALA A 141 -0.68 7.18 2.13
N HIS A 142 -0.15 6.94 0.94
CA HIS A 142 -0.08 5.59 0.37
C HIS A 142 1.05 4.82 1.04
N ILE A 143 0.72 3.66 1.63
CA ILE A 143 1.67 2.90 2.41
C ILE A 143 2.47 1.96 1.51
N THR A 144 3.71 2.33 1.29
CA THR A 144 4.70 1.65 0.47
C THR A 144 5.91 1.21 1.31
N GLY A 145 7.09 1.07 0.72
CA GLY A 145 8.32 0.78 1.47
C GLY A 145 8.57 1.78 2.60
N GLY A 146 8.96 1.26 3.76
CA GLY A 146 9.06 2.02 5.01
C GLY A 146 7.81 1.95 5.89
N GLY A 147 6.79 1.18 5.47
CA GLY A 147 5.57 0.93 6.26
C GLY A 147 4.80 2.21 6.59
N ILE A 148 3.94 2.13 7.59
CA ILE A 148 3.13 3.27 8.05
C ILE A 148 4.03 4.41 8.52
N ILE A 149 5.08 4.09 9.29
CA ILE A 149 6.00 5.06 9.88
C ILE A 149 6.66 5.92 8.80
N GLY A 150 7.27 5.28 7.81
CA GLY A 150 8.02 5.96 6.77
C GLY A 150 7.15 6.84 5.88
N ASN A 151 5.96 6.37 5.51
CA ASN A 151 5.08 7.07 4.57
C ASN A 151 4.30 8.21 5.24
N LEU A 152 3.72 7.97 6.41
CA LEU A 152 2.98 9.01 7.13
C LEU A 152 3.90 10.18 7.54
N LYS A 153 5.13 9.86 7.95
CA LYS A 153 6.14 10.86 8.33
C LYS A 153 6.41 11.90 7.22
N ARG A 154 6.27 11.52 5.94
CA ARG A 154 6.57 12.40 4.80
C ARG A 154 5.59 13.55 4.67
N ILE A 155 4.33 13.33 5.05
CA ILE A 155 3.26 14.31 4.86
C ILE A 155 2.91 15.10 6.14
N LEU A 156 3.43 14.68 7.30
CA LEU A 156 3.17 15.38 8.55
C LEU A 156 4.03 16.65 8.65
N PRO A 157 3.44 17.81 9.00
CA PRO A 157 4.19 19.04 9.26
C PRO A 157 5.12 18.91 10.47
N THR A 158 6.05 19.87 10.60
CA THR A 158 6.88 20.02 11.80
C THR A 158 6.00 20.32 13.01
N GLY A 159 6.33 19.72 14.16
CA GLY A 159 5.59 19.94 15.42
C GLY A 159 4.30 19.11 15.55
N ILE A 160 4.04 18.19 14.60
CA ILE A 160 2.89 17.27 14.64
C ILE A 160 3.40 15.82 14.64
N SER A 161 2.83 15.00 15.49
CA SER A 161 3.05 13.56 15.57
C SER A 161 1.74 12.81 15.34
N ALA A 162 1.86 11.60 14.83
CA ALA A 162 0.74 10.65 14.71
C ALA A 162 0.81 9.61 15.83
N GLN A 163 -0.31 9.38 16.50
CA GLN A 163 -0.53 8.27 17.41
C GLN A 163 -1.37 7.21 16.69
N ILE A 164 -0.77 6.06 16.46
CA ILE A 164 -1.36 4.96 15.69
C ILE A 164 -1.88 3.89 16.65
N LYS A 165 -3.12 3.47 16.43
CA LYS A 165 -3.81 2.39 17.15
C LYS A 165 -4.16 1.30 16.16
N ILE A 166 -3.43 0.20 16.18
CA ILE A 166 -3.76 -0.99 15.39
C ILE A 166 -3.92 -2.15 16.37
N LYS A 167 -5.10 -2.74 16.39
CA LYS A 167 -5.34 -3.97 17.13
C LYS A 167 -4.68 -5.14 16.43
N ASN A 168 -4.13 -6.05 17.18
CA ASN A 168 -3.50 -7.24 16.63
C ASN A 168 -4.47 -8.05 15.75
N THR A 169 -5.76 -8.05 16.09
CA THR A 169 -6.85 -8.69 15.32
C THR A 169 -7.16 -8.01 13.98
N GLU A 170 -6.69 -6.79 13.77
CA GLU A 170 -6.89 -6.03 12.53
C GLU A 170 -5.77 -6.26 11.51
N ILE A 171 -4.65 -6.83 11.95
CA ILE A 171 -3.54 -7.21 11.08
C ILE A 171 -3.90 -8.52 10.37
N PRO A 172 -3.86 -8.56 9.02
CA PRO A 172 -4.17 -9.77 8.27
C PRO A 172 -3.30 -10.97 8.68
N PRO A 173 -3.85 -12.20 8.70
CA PRO A 173 -3.17 -13.41 9.14
C PRO A 173 -1.82 -13.66 8.48
N PHE A 174 -1.68 -13.27 7.21
CA PHE A 174 -0.43 -13.41 6.47
C PHE A 174 0.76 -12.67 7.11
N PHE A 175 0.53 -11.49 7.68
CA PHE A 175 1.62 -10.75 8.35
C PHE A 175 2.01 -11.39 9.67
N HIS A 176 1.07 -11.96 10.42
CA HIS A 176 1.36 -12.73 11.62
C HIS A 176 2.17 -13.98 11.30
N TRP A 177 1.69 -14.75 10.33
CA TRP A 177 2.38 -15.93 9.83
C TRP A 177 3.82 -15.59 9.38
N LEU A 178 3.97 -14.51 8.59
CA LEU A 178 5.28 -14.09 8.08
C LEU A 178 6.23 -13.65 9.21
N GLN A 179 5.71 -12.95 10.21
CA GLN A 179 6.48 -12.55 11.39
C GLN A 179 7.01 -13.76 12.15
N GLU A 180 6.16 -14.73 12.38
CA GLU A 180 6.49 -15.94 13.12
C GLU A 180 7.47 -16.85 12.35
N ALA A 181 7.14 -17.12 11.08
CA ALA A 181 7.95 -17.93 10.19
C ALA A 181 9.34 -17.33 9.93
N GLY A 182 9.43 -16.02 9.76
CA GLY A 182 10.68 -15.28 9.55
C GLY A 182 11.40 -14.89 10.85
N LYS A 183 10.80 -15.14 12.03
CA LYS A 183 11.27 -14.68 13.34
C LYS A 183 11.61 -13.18 13.34
N LEU A 184 10.71 -12.39 12.74
CA LEU A 184 10.92 -10.97 12.56
C LEU A 184 10.52 -10.19 13.83
N SER A 185 11.32 -9.18 14.17
CA SER A 185 10.96 -8.26 15.23
C SER A 185 9.75 -7.39 14.84
N GLU A 186 9.01 -6.92 15.83
CA GLU A 186 7.90 -6.00 15.62
C GLU A 186 8.35 -4.71 14.90
N GLU A 187 9.54 -4.24 15.22
CA GLU A 187 10.15 -3.08 14.56
C GLU A 187 10.37 -3.34 13.07
N THR A 188 10.95 -4.49 12.69
CA THR A 188 11.13 -4.89 11.30
C THR A 188 9.80 -4.97 10.56
N MET A 189 8.78 -5.56 11.20
CA MET A 189 7.43 -5.64 10.62
C MET A 189 6.84 -4.25 10.33
N ARG A 190 6.93 -3.33 11.29
CA ARG A 190 6.41 -1.95 11.19
C ARG A 190 7.15 -1.08 10.17
N GLU A 191 8.44 -1.33 9.99
CA GLU A 191 9.27 -0.57 9.04
C GLU A 191 9.23 -1.13 7.61
N THR A 192 8.93 -2.42 7.45
CA THR A 192 8.97 -3.08 6.14
C THR A 192 7.59 -3.17 5.49
N PHE A 193 6.56 -3.53 6.28
CA PHE A 193 5.25 -3.93 5.77
C PHE A 193 4.16 -2.92 6.09
N ASN A 194 3.09 -2.99 5.30
CA ASN A 194 1.90 -2.16 5.48
C ASN A 194 0.98 -2.64 6.61
N LEU A 195 1.16 -3.86 7.13
CA LEU A 195 0.38 -4.47 8.21
C LEU A 195 -1.14 -4.44 7.99
N GLY A 196 -1.57 -4.54 6.73
CA GLY A 196 -2.99 -4.49 6.36
C GLY A 196 -3.53 -3.08 6.11
N THR A 197 -2.70 -2.04 6.24
CA THR A 197 -3.07 -0.64 5.95
C THR A 197 -2.43 -0.20 4.65
N GLY A 198 -3.20 0.03 3.61
CA GLY A 198 -2.63 0.41 2.32
C GLY A 198 -2.73 1.90 1.99
N MET A 199 -3.75 2.60 2.53
CA MET A 199 -3.91 4.05 2.41
C MET A 199 -4.33 4.63 3.74
N ILE A 200 -3.79 5.81 4.10
CA ILE A 200 -4.23 6.57 5.28
C ILE A 200 -4.75 7.92 4.81
N CYS A 201 -5.99 8.24 5.22
CA CYS A 201 -6.59 9.56 5.06
C CYS A 201 -6.36 10.37 6.35
N ILE A 202 -5.86 11.60 6.23
CA ILE A 202 -5.82 12.60 7.32
C ILE A 202 -7.03 13.50 7.12
N ILE A 203 -7.93 13.52 8.10
CA ILE A 203 -9.20 14.23 8.00
C ILE A 203 -9.46 15.12 9.21
N ASN A 204 -10.36 16.09 9.05
CA ASN A 204 -10.90 16.83 10.17
C ASN A 204 -11.72 15.92 11.09
N ASN A 205 -11.64 16.11 12.40
CA ASN A 205 -12.39 15.33 13.38
C ASN A 205 -13.91 15.34 13.15
N GLU A 206 -14.46 16.43 12.65
CA GLU A 206 -15.89 16.57 12.37
C GLU A 206 -16.40 15.64 11.26
N SER A 207 -15.50 15.16 10.39
CA SER A 207 -15.84 14.25 9.27
C SER A 207 -15.55 12.78 9.60
N LEU A 208 -15.27 12.43 10.85
CA LEU A 208 -14.88 11.07 11.23
C LEU A 208 -15.91 10.03 10.80
N ASP A 209 -17.18 10.23 11.12
CA ASP A 209 -18.25 9.28 10.81
C ASP A 209 -18.47 9.11 9.30
N GLU A 210 -18.34 10.21 8.53
CA GLU A 210 -18.42 10.20 7.08
C GLU A 210 -17.32 9.32 6.46
N TYR A 211 -16.08 9.50 6.88
CA TYR A 211 -14.97 8.70 6.35
C TYR A 211 -14.97 7.27 6.84
N LEU A 212 -15.51 6.99 8.02
CA LEU A 212 -15.75 5.62 8.50
C LEU A 212 -16.87 4.90 7.73
N SER A 213 -17.72 5.62 7.00
CA SER A 213 -18.73 5.03 6.11
C SER A 213 -18.14 4.49 4.80
N ILE A 214 -16.92 4.86 4.44
CA ILE A 214 -16.20 4.28 3.29
C ILE A 214 -16.04 2.77 3.54
N PRO A 215 -16.37 1.92 2.56
CA PRO A 215 -16.28 0.47 2.73
C PRO A 215 -14.91 0.03 3.26
N GLU A 216 -14.94 -0.78 4.34
CA GLU A 216 -13.77 -1.32 5.03
C GLU A 216 -12.84 -0.28 5.69
N ALA A 217 -13.22 1.01 5.72
CA ALA A 217 -12.47 2.03 6.43
C ALA A 217 -12.44 1.73 7.94
N ARG A 218 -11.30 2.06 8.58
CA ARG A 218 -11.10 1.84 10.02
C ARG A 218 -10.45 3.07 10.64
N TYR A 219 -10.84 3.33 11.88
CA TYR A 219 -10.13 4.30 12.69
C TYR A 219 -8.71 3.82 12.98
N LEU A 220 -7.72 4.64 12.65
CA LEU A 220 -6.31 4.29 12.83
C LEU A 220 -5.65 5.06 13.98
N GLY A 221 -6.17 6.22 14.33
CA GLY A 221 -5.57 7.07 15.34
C GLY A 221 -5.78 8.55 15.11
N GLU A 222 -4.96 9.36 15.74
CA GLU A 222 -5.08 10.81 15.71
C GLU A 222 -3.74 11.54 15.62
N LEU A 223 -3.78 12.78 15.19
CA LEU A 223 -2.64 13.67 15.20
C LEU A 223 -2.59 14.48 16.52
N VAL A 224 -1.41 14.53 17.11
CA VAL A 224 -1.16 15.25 18.35
C VAL A 224 -0.02 16.25 18.19
N LYS A 225 0.08 17.21 19.12
CA LYS A 225 1.23 18.09 19.19
C LYS A 225 2.48 17.28 19.52
N GLN A 226 3.52 17.44 18.72
CA GLN A 226 4.78 16.74 18.93
C GLN A 226 5.53 17.38 20.11
N ASP A 227 5.78 16.59 21.14
CA ASP A 227 6.74 16.92 22.19
C ASP A 227 8.16 16.58 21.73
N ARG A 228 9.17 17.25 22.30
CA ARG A 228 10.58 17.08 21.92
C ARG A 228 11.12 15.64 22.07
N ILE A 229 10.45 14.79 22.84
CA ILE A 229 10.87 13.43 23.18
C ILE A 229 10.13 12.37 22.34
N LYS A 230 9.00 12.73 21.69
CA LYS A 230 8.15 11.77 20.96
C LYS A 230 8.61 11.57 19.52
N LYS A 231 8.51 10.31 19.06
CA LYS A 231 8.68 9.97 17.64
C LYS A 231 7.60 10.68 16.80
N LYS A 232 7.90 10.99 15.56
CA LYS A 232 6.93 11.64 14.65
C LYS A 232 5.73 10.74 14.32
N VAL A 233 5.91 9.42 14.36
CA VAL A 233 4.85 8.42 14.27
C VAL A 233 5.10 7.39 15.37
N GLU A 234 4.11 7.15 16.21
CA GLU A 234 4.20 6.27 17.37
C GLU A 234 3.01 5.32 17.40
N PHE A 235 3.30 4.02 17.57
CA PHE A 235 2.27 3.02 17.83
C PHE A 235 2.00 3.00 19.33
N ILE A 236 0.76 3.25 19.71
CA ILE A 236 0.32 3.20 21.11
C ILE A 236 -0.45 1.90 21.34
N GLN A 237 -0.15 1.20 22.44
CA GLN A 237 -0.94 0.06 22.87
C GLN A 237 -2.29 0.56 23.41
N GLU A 238 -3.37 -0.09 23.01
CA GLU A 238 -4.62 0.05 23.74
C GLU A 238 -4.42 -0.62 25.11
N GLY A 239 -4.61 0.15 26.18
CA GLY A 239 -4.57 -0.34 27.55
C GLY A 239 -5.74 -1.29 27.84
#